data_edba4e907633fc451024eb0ab4481971
#
_entry.id   edba4e907633fc451024eb0ab4481971
#
_cell.length_a   1.000
_cell.length_b   1.000
_cell.length_c   1.000
_cell.angle_alpha   90.00
_cell.angle_beta   90.00
_cell.angle_gamma   90.00
#
_symmetry.space_group_name_H-M   'P 1'
#
loop_
_entity.id
_entity.type
_entity.pdbx_description
1 polymer ?
#
loop_
_entity_poly.entity_id
_entity_poly.type
_entity_poly.pdbx_seq_one_letter_code
_entity_poly.pdbx_strand_id
1 'polypeptide(L)'
;MNRPFSARRGLVLLAAMLSACGKPSTTESEPPEAQASDRAALVAAESAKANALFDRIFDEAVSRSPTYQSYLGIKNDYDKWDEQTDARAREELEITQRELAEIRETIDVALLDPQTRVSYDLAVADAERDIEGFKWRLHNYPVNQMGGAHSQVPAFLINIHRVSSVSDAEAYISRLQGVPKLFEQTLTGVKMRADQGILPPKFTFSQVVDASRNVISGAPFDETGTDSTLLTDFRAKVNALEVDEADKQALIASAEQALTDAVLPAYQNFIAEIETLAETANTDDGAWKFPDGAAFYDFALARTTTTELTANEIHQIGLNEVARIHDEMRAIMADVGFKGTLGEFFEKLRTDEAFFYQDTDKGRERYIREATAYIDDMRDQLDTLFLRKPKADLVVKRVEPFREASAGKAFYQRPAADGSRPGTYYVNLYRMADMPIYQMQALAYHEGIPGHHMQLAIAQELDGLPKFRRFGSYTAYTEGWGLYSEILPKDIGAYTDPYQDFGRLAMEIWRAARLVVDTGIHAKRWTREEAIQYLLDNTPNPEGDARKAIERYIVMPGQATAYKIGMNKIVELRDRARDE
;
A
#
# COMPACT_ATOMS: atom_id res chain seq x y z
N MET A 1 52.26 -16.46 27.31
CA MET A 1 52.90 -17.41 28.19
C MET A 1 52.41 -18.79 27.81
N ASN A 2 53.32 -19.50 27.18
CA ASN A 2 53.67 -20.91 27.31
C ASN A 2 52.59 -22.01 27.20
N ARG A 3 52.69 -22.66 26.10
CA ARG A 3 52.80 -24.08 25.67
C ARG A 3 53.19 -25.08 26.80
N PRO A 4 53.28 -26.43 26.56
CA PRO A 4 52.81 -27.33 25.49
C PRO A 4 52.60 -28.83 25.93
N PHE A 5 52.36 -29.71 24.91
CA PHE A 5 52.77 -31.16 24.79
C PHE A 5 52.02 -32.20 25.63
N SER A 6 51.67 -33.38 25.13
CA SER A 6 52.50 -34.33 24.39
C SER A 6 51.72 -35.52 23.81
N ALA A 7 52.20 -35.99 22.71
CA ALA A 7 51.87 -37.28 22.05
C ALA A 7 52.36 -38.50 22.82
N ARG A 8 51.74 -39.69 22.63
CA ARG A 8 52.47 -40.95 22.57
C ARG A 8 51.79 -41.99 21.69
N ARG A 9 52.66 -42.56 20.89
CA ARG A 9 52.53 -43.70 19.97
C ARG A 9 52.61 -45.07 20.72
N GLY A 10 52.16 -46.12 20.01
CA GLY A 10 52.51 -47.51 20.25
C GLY A 10 51.48 -48.42 19.58
N LEU A 11 51.67 -49.00 18.56
CA LEU A 11 52.46 -49.97 17.82
C LEU A 11 52.03 -51.42 18.12
N VAL A 12 51.39 -52.10 17.11
CA VAL A 12 51.63 -53.44 16.50
C VAL A 12 51.41 -54.72 17.33
N LEU A 13 50.57 -55.61 16.75
CA LEU A 13 50.85 -57.01 16.35
C LEU A 13 49.55 -57.70 15.92
N LEU A 14 49.36 -58.06 14.72
CA LEU A 14 49.63 -59.25 13.85
C LEU A 14 49.10 -60.54 14.44
N ALA A 15 48.10 -61.15 13.83
CA ALA A 15 48.11 -62.51 13.27
C ALA A 15 46.68 -63.03 12.98
N ALA A 16 46.53 -63.44 11.79
CA ALA A 16 46.23 -64.69 11.14
C ALA A 16 44.78 -65.04 10.83
N MET A 17 44.51 -64.98 9.55
CA MET A 17 43.72 -65.86 8.67
C MET A 17 42.76 -66.88 9.28
N LEU A 18 41.47 -66.75 8.83
CA LEU A 18 40.70 -67.90 8.36
C LEU A 18 39.71 -67.43 7.26
N SER A 19 39.88 -68.05 6.08
CA SER A 19 39.03 -67.82 4.88
C SER A 19 37.63 -68.37 5.11
N ALA A 20 36.63 -67.47 4.86
CA ALA A 20 35.29 -67.90 4.52
C ALA A 20 34.88 -67.15 3.28
N CYS A 21 34.65 -67.80 2.17
CA CYS A 21 34.08 -67.30 0.94
C CYS A 21 32.64 -66.81 1.18
N GLY A 22 32.46 -65.52 1.39
CA GLY A 22 31.21 -64.82 1.24
C GLY A 22 31.31 -63.92 0.00
N LYS A 23 30.44 -64.11 -0.98
CA LYS A 23 30.33 -63.22 -2.14
C LYS A 23 30.17 -61.76 -1.64
N PRO A 24 30.96 -60.81 -2.19
CA PRO A 24 30.65 -59.40 -1.92
C PRO A 24 29.30 -59.07 -2.61
N SER A 25 28.28 -58.72 -1.83
CA SER A 25 27.16 -57.94 -2.37
C SER A 25 27.74 -56.59 -2.71
N THR A 26 28.04 -56.38 -3.97
CA THR A 26 28.26 -55.07 -4.53
C THR A 26 26.91 -54.35 -4.46
N THR A 27 26.70 -53.57 -3.41
CA THR A 27 25.81 -52.42 -3.50
C THR A 27 26.50 -51.50 -4.49
N GLU A 28 26.11 -51.58 -5.76
CA GLU A 28 26.42 -50.56 -6.75
C GLU A 28 25.91 -49.24 -6.18
N SER A 29 26.83 -48.40 -5.73
CA SER A 29 26.50 -47.01 -5.46
C SER A 29 26.10 -46.40 -6.81
N GLU A 30 24.85 -45.93 -6.92
CA GLU A 30 24.39 -45.23 -8.11
C GLU A 30 25.39 -44.14 -8.53
N PRO A 31 25.58 -43.93 -9.85
CA PRO A 31 26.47 -42.91 -10.36
C PRO A 31 26.07 -41.54 -9.79
N PRO A 32 27.01 -40.62 -9.48
CA PRO A 32 26.71 -39.28 -8.94
C PRO A 32 25.67 -38.47 -9.75
N GLU A 33 25.61 -38.70 -11.05
CA GLU A 33 24.62 -38.06 -11.95
C GLU A 33 23.20 -38.62 -11.73
N ALA A 34 23.02 -39.91 -11.45
CA ALA A 34 21.72 -40.51 -11.15
C ALA A 34 21.19 -39.99 -9.80
N GLN A 35 22.05 -39.93 -8.77
CA GLN A 35 21.67 -39.35 -7.45
C GLN A 35 21.34 -37.86 -7.53
N ALA A 36 22.02 -37.09 -8.38
CA ALA A 36 21.74 -35.68 -8.62
C ALA A 36 20.39 -35.49 -9.37
N SER A 37 20.09 -36.36 -10.33
CA SER A 37 18.81 -36.38 -11.08
C SER A 37 17.62 -36.70 -10.16
N ASP A 38 17.77 -37.71 -9.29
CA ASP A 38 16.72 -38.10 -8.33
C ASP A 38 16.45 -36.99 -7.32
N ARG A 39 17.52 -36.33 -6.80
CA ARG A 39 17.37 -35.17 -5.91
C ARG A 39 16.67 -34.00 -6.61
N ALA A 40 17.02 -33.71 -7.85
CA ALA A 40 16.38 -32.64 -8.61
C ALA A 40 14.87 -32.90 -8.81
N ALA A 41 14.48 -34.15 -9.08
CA ALA A 41 13.09 -34.57 -9.17
C ALA A 41 12.34 -34.42 -7.83
N LEU A 42 12.97 -34.78 -6.71
CA LEU A 42 12.39 -34.59 -5.38
C LEU A 42 12.21 -33.10 -5.04
N VAL A 43 13.19 -32.26 -5.36
CA VAL A 43 13.10 -30.80 -5.17
C VAL A 43 11.97 -30.21 -6.01
N ALA A 44 11.85 -30.62 -7.27
CA ALA A 44 10.78 -30.13 -8.15
C ALA A 44 9.37 -30.55 -7.62
N ALA A 45 9.23 -31.81 -7.16
CA ALA A 45 7.98 -32.32 -6.62
C ALA A 45 7.57 -31.61 -5.31
N GLU A 46 8.53 -31.43 -4.39
CA GLU A 46 8.26 -30.75 -3.12
C GLU A 46 7.96 -29.26 -3.32
N SER A 47 8.68 -28.59 -4.20
CA SER A 47 8.42 -27.19 -4.55
C SER A 47 7.04 -27.01 -5.20
N ALA A 48 6.64 -27.92 -6.09
CA ALA A 48 5.30 -27.89 -6.69
C ALA A 48 4.21 -28.11 -5.62
N LYS A 49 4.41 -29.05 -4.67
CA LYS A 49 3.49 -29.29 -3.55
C LYS A 49 3.37 -28.06 -2.66
N ALA A 50 4.47 -27.41 -2.31
CA ALA A 50 4.49 -26.20 -1.49
C ALA A 50 3.74 -25.04 -2.18
N ASN A 51 4.02 -24.78 -3.47
CA ASN A 51 3.34 -23.75 -4.23
C ASN A 51 1.83 -24.02 -4.36
N ALA A 52 1.42 -25.27 -4.55
CA ALA A 52 0.00 -25.65 -4.59
C ALA A 52 -0.69 -25.42 -3.23
N LEU A 53 0.00 -25.67 -2.11
CA LEU A 53 -0.52 -25.36 -0.78
C LEU A 53 -0.69 -23.85 -0.58
N PHE A 54 0.28 -23.02 -0.95
CA PHE A 54 0.18 -21.57 -0.86
C PHE A 54 -0.95 -21.02 -1.73
N ASP A 55 -1.13 -21.54 -2.95
CA ASP A 55 -2.20 -21.11 -3.84
C ASP A 55 -3.57 -21.49 -3.29
N ARG A 56 -3.72 -22.68 -2.68
CA ARG A 56 -4.96 -23.07 -2.01
C ARG A 56 -5.31 -22.14 -0.85
N ILE A 57 -4.35 -21.87 0.05
CA ILE A 57 -4.52 -20.95 1.18
C ILE A 57 -4.97 -19.56 0.67
N PHE A 58 -4.31 -19.06 -0.37
CA PHE A 58 -4.68 -17.78 -0.98
C PHE A 58 -6.12 -17.81 -1.54
N ASP A 59 -6.49 -18.85 -2.30
CA ASP A 59 -7.82 -18.96 -2.91
C ASP A 59 -8.91 -19.08 -1.83
N GLU A 60 -8.67 -19.81 -0.74
CA GLU A 60 -9.55 -19.88 0.41
C GLU A 60 -9.71 -18.51 1.09
N ALA A 61 -8.63 -17.75 1.29
CA ALA A 61 -8.69 -16.39 1.82
C ALA A 61 -9.49 -15.45 0.89
N VAL A 62 -9.26 -15.51 -0.42
CA VAL A 62 -10.04 -14.75 -1.41
C VAL A 62 -11.52 -15.11 -1.36
N SER A 63 -11.85 -16.41 -1.23
CA SER A 63 -13.25 -16.86 -1.17
C SER A 63 -14.02 -16.31 0.02
N ARG A 64 -13.32 -15.92 1.10
CA ARG A 64 -13.90 -15.33 2.31
C ARG A 64 -14.06 -13.81 2.25
N SER A 65 -13.59 -13.14 1.19
CA SER A 65 -13.64 -11.68 1.04
C SER A 65 -14.32 -11.26 -0.27
N PRO A 66 -15.64 -11.03 -0.28
CA PRO A 66 -16.39 -10.53 -1.44
C PRO A 66 -15.80 -9.28 -2.08
N THR A 67 -15.26 -8.36 -1.26
CA THR A 67 -14.65 -7.13 -1.78
C THR A 67 -13.32 -7.43 -2.47
N TYR A 68 -12.47 -8.30 -1.89
CA TYR A 68 -11.21 -8.66 -2.51
C TYR A 68 -11.39 -9.48 -3.81
N GLN A 69 -12.41 -10.36 -3.85
CA GLN A 69 -12.83 -11.02 -5.10
C GLN A 69 -13.10 -9.98 -6.21
N SER A 70 -13.86 -8.93 -5.89
CA SER A 70 -14.16 -7.87 -6.86
C SER A 70 -12.91 -7.10 -7.31
N TYR A 71 -11.93 -6.84 -6.41
CA TYR A 71 -10.64 -6.25 -6.78
C TYR A 71 -9.85 -7.11 -7.78
N LEU A 72 -9.94 -8.43 -7.64
CA LEU A 72 -9.31 -9.39 -8.56
C LEU A 72 -10.09 -9.62 -9.87
N GLY A 73 -11.32 -9.09 -9.98
CA GLY A 73 -12.21 -9.30 -11.12
C GLY A 73 -13.13 -10.52 -10.99
N ILE A 74 -13.13 -11.20 -9.82
CA ILE A 74 -13.96 -12.37 -9.52
C ILE A 74 -15.36 -11.90 -9.06
N LYS A 75 -16.43 -12.49 -9.60
CA LYS A 75 -17.81 -12.06 -9.36
C LYS A 75 -18.67 -13.09 -8.58
N ASN A 76 -18.06 -13.97 -7.75
CA ASN A 76 -18.82 -15.01 -7.07
C ASN A 76 -19.79 -14.46 -6.00
N ASP A 77 -19.30 -13.59 -5.11
CA ASP A 77 -20.09 -12.93 -4.07
C ASP A 77 -20.27 -11.44 -4.37
N TYR A 78 -20.65 -11.14 -5.60
CA TYR A 78 -20.59 -9.80 -6.16
C TYR A 78 -21.60 -8.83 -5.57
N ASP A 79 -22.61 -9.36 -4.88
CA ASP A 79 -23.70 -8.67 -4.19
C ASP A 79 -23.41 -8.39 -2.71
N LYS A 80 -22.25 -8.86 -2.15
CA LYS A 80 -21.97 -8.84 -0.71
C LYS A 80 -20.84 -7.90 -0.34
N TRP A 81 -20.84 -7.48 0.93
CA TRP A 81 -19.72 -6.84 1.62
C TRP A 81 -19.01 -7.84 2.53
N ASP A 82 -17.75 -7.55 2.86
CA ASP A 82 -17.00 -8.31 3.85
C ASP A 82 -17.61 -8.10 5.25
N GLU A 83 -17.56 -9.11 6.09
CA GLU A 83 -17.95 -9.01 7.49
C GLU A 83 -16.85 -8.33 8.31
N GLN A 84 -17.20 -7.25 9.05
CA GLN A 84 -16.27 -6.43 9.83
C GLN A 84 -16.51 -6.56 11.35
N THR A 85 -16.64 -7.78 11.85
CA THR A 85 -16.85 -8.05 13.29
C THR A 85 -15.57 -8.53 13.99
N ASP A 86 -15.46 -8.31 15.32
CA ASP A 86 -14.37 -8.90 16.13
C ASP A 86 -14.43 -10.43 16.15
N ALA A 87 -15.64 -11.00 16.04
CA ALA A 87 -15.82 -12.45 15.90
C ALA A 87 -15.15 -12.98 14.62
N ARG A 88 -15.37 -12.30 13.51
CA ARG A 88 -14.71 -12.63 12.24
C ARG A 88 -13.20 -12.50 12.32
N ALA A 89 -12.69 -11.45 12.96
CA ALA A 89 -11.25 -11.26 13.16
C ALA A 89 -10.62 -12.40 13.98
N ARG A 90 -11.34 -12.93 14.99
CA ARG A 90 -10.89 -14.10 15.78
C ARG A 90 -10.90 -15.39 14.97
N GLU A 91 -11.92 -15.59 14.14
CA GLU A 91 -12.00 -16.73 13.23
C GLU A 91 -10.82 -16.71 12.23
N GLU A 92 -10.48 -15.56 11.64
CA GLU A 92 -9.33 -15.44 10.76
C GLU A 92 -8.01 -15.74 11.48
N LEU A 93 -7.85 -15.33 12.75
CA LEU A 93 -6.69 -15.72 13.54
C LEU A 93 -6.58 -17.25 13.69
N GLU A 94 -7.68 -17.93 14.03
CA GLU A 94 -7.68 -19.38 14.15
C GLU A 94 -7.37 -20.07 12.82
N ILE A 95 -7.86 -19.52 11.71
CA ILE A 95 -7.52 -20.00 10.36
C ILE A 95 -6.03 -19.83 10.10
N THR A 96 -5.45 -18.65 10.31
CA THR A 96 -4.03 -18.38 10.12
C THR A 96 -3.15 -19.31 10.95
N GLN A 97 -3.53 -19.57 12.21
CA GLN A 97 -2.80 -20.51 13.07
C GLN A 97 -2.81 -21.96 12.51
N ARG A 98 -3.94 -22.42 11.99
CA ARG A 98 -4.05 -23.76 11.37
C ARG A 98 -3.26 -23.83 10.08
N GLU A 99 -3.34 -22.82 9.23
CA GLU A 99 -2.60 -22.72 7.97
C GLU A 99 -1.08 -22.70 8.21
N LEU A 100 -0.60 -21.96 9.21
CA LEU A 100 0.81 -21.96 9.60
C LEU A 100 1.29 -23.33 10.09
N ALA A 101 0.46 -24.02 10.90
CA ALA A 101 0.77 -25.38 11.34
C ALA A 101 0.86 -26.34 10.14
N GLU A 102 -0.11 -26.28 9.23
CA GLU A 102 -0.14 -27.12 8.02
C GLU A 102 1.10 -26.87 7.13
N ILE A 103 1.49 -25.61 6.91
CA ILE A 103 2.69 -25.25 6.14
C ILE A 103 3.92 -25.92 6.75
N ARG A 104 4.10 -25.84 8.07
CA ARG A 104 5.26 -26.40 8.78
C ARG A 104 5.29 -27.92 8.83
N GLU A 105 4.13 -28.55 8.93
CA GLU A 105 4.02 -30.02 9.00
C GLU A 105 4.12 -30.68 7.63
N THR A 106 3.66 -29.98 6.58
CA THR A 106 3.51 -30.58 5.24
C THR A 106 4.76 -30.43 4.38
N ILE A 107 5.54 -29.34 4.52
CA ILE A 107 6.62 -28.97 3.61
C ILE A 107 7.98 -29.39 4.15
N ASP A 108 8.72 -30.21 3.38
CA ASP A 108 10.14 -30.47 3.64
C ASP A 108 11.00 -29.33 3.07
N VAL A 109 11.37 -28.42 3.95
CA VAL A 109 12.14 -27.21 3.62
C VAL A 109 13.50 -27.50 2.99
N ALA A 110 14.12 -28.68 3.27
CA ALA A 110 15.40 -29.07 2.71
C ALA A 110 15.33 -29.51 1.24
N LEU A 111 14.11 -29.74 0.74
CA LEU A 111 13.80 -30.13 -0.63
C LEU A 111 13.13 -29.00 -1.44
N LEU A 112 13.20 -27.75 -1.00
CA LEU A 112 12.68 -26.62 -1.77
C LEU A 112 13.76 -26.06 -2.71
N ASP A 113 13.34 -25.67 -3.92
CA ASP A 113 14.15 -24.82 -4.78
C ASP A 113 14.33 -23.43 -4.16
N PRO A 114 15.35 -22.64 -4.58
CA PRO A 114 15.63 -21.35 -3.94
C PRO A 114 14.45 -20.38 -3.96
N GLN A 115 13.64 -20.37 -5.04
CA GLN A 115 12.51 -19.46 -5.19
C GLN A 115 11.33 -19.87 -4.31
N THR A 116 11.04 -21.16 -4.24
CA THR A 116 10.00 -21.72 -3.38
C THR A 116 10.41 -21.63 -1.90
N ARG A 117 11.72 -21.73 -1.59
CA ARG A 117 12.23 -21.48 -0.24
C ARG A 117 11.93 -20.05 0.22
N VAL A 118 12.16 -19.04 -0.62
CA VAL A 118 11.79 -17.66 -0.31
C VAL A 118 10.28 -17.54 -0.09
N SER A 119 9.46 -18.24 -0.90
CA SER A 119 8.00 -18.22 -0.71
C SER A 119 7.60 -18.83 0.65
N TYR A 120 8.25 -19.92 1.06
CA TYR A 120 8.02 -20.53 2.37
C TYR A 120 8.39 -19.57 3.51
N ASP A 121 9.59 -18.98 3.45
CA ASP A 121 10.08 -18.09 4.49
C ASP A 121 9.15 -16.85 4.63
N LEU A 122 8.66 -16.31 3.51
CA LEU A 122 7.70 -15.20 3.51
C LEU A 122 6.34 -15.61 4.08
N ALA A 123 5.79 -16.76 3.66
CA ALA A 123 4.48 -17.22 4.14
C ALA A 123 4.48 -17.47 5.65
N VAL A 124 5.57 -18.07 6.16
CA VAL A 124 5.74 -18.30 7.62
C VAL A 124 5.88 -16.96 8.36
N ALA A 125 6.74 -16.06 7.88
CA ALA A 125 6.96 -14.77 8.52
C ALA A 125 5.71 -13.89 8.55
N ASP A 126 4.90 -13.93 7.47
CA ASP A 126 3.64 -13.17 7.41
C ASP A 126 2.61 -13.73 8.39
N ALA A 127 2.42 -15.06 8.41
CA ALA A 127 1.51 -15.70 9.35
C ALA A 127 1.90 -15.47 10.82
N GLU A 128 3.19 -15.59 11.15
CA GLU A 128 3.70 -15.30 12.51
C GLU A 128 3.46 -13.85 12.91
N ARG A 129 3.69 -12.93 11.99
CA ARG A 129 3.48 -11.48 12.22
C ARG A 129 2.01 -11.14 12.42
N ASP A 130 1.11 -11.78 11.66
CA ASP A 130 -0.32 -11.58 11.80
C ASP A 130 -0.84 -12.16 13.12
N ILE A 131 -0.36 -13.33 13.54
CA ILE A 131 -0.67 -13.93 14.84
C ILE A 131 -0.17 -13.03 15.99
N GLU A 132 1.08 -12.57 15.94
CA GLU A 132 1.64 -11.65 16.93
C GLU A 132 0.88 -10.32 16.96
N GLY A 133 0.54 -9.79 15.78
CA GLY A 133 -0.15 -8.52 15.60
C GLY A 133 -1.59 -8.53 16.09
N PHE A 134 -2.22 -9.69 16.27
CA PHE A 134 -3.63 -9.78 16.66
C PHE A 134 -3.94 -9.09 17.99
N LYS A 135 -3.01 -9.08 18.93
CA LYS A 135 -3.14 -8.33 20.20
C LYS A 135 -3.36 -6.83 19.98
N TRP A 136 -2.84 -6.29 18.85
CA TRP A 136 -2.94 -4.89 18.46
C TRP A 136 -4.11 -4.57 17.51
N ARG A 137 -5.01 -5.54 17.22
CA ARG A 137 -6.08 -5.39 16.23
C ARG A 137 -7.02 -4.21 16.48
N LEU A 138 -7.10 -3.74 17.72
CA LEU A 138 -7.89 -2.58 18.08
C LEU A 138 -7.08 -1.26 18.14
N HIS A 139 -5.75 -1.29 17.97
CA HIS A 139 -4.86 -0.13 18.01
C HIS A 139 -4.80 0.60 16.65
N ASN A 140 -5.97 0.82 16.03
CA ASN A 140 -6.08 1.55 14.77
C ASN A 140 -7.37 2.37 14.75
N TYR A 141 -7.49 3.22 13.75
CA TYR A 141 -8.68 4.05 13.53
C TYR A 141 -9.39 3.59 12.26
N PRO A 142 -10.39 2.68 12.35
CA PRO A 142 -11.10 2.13 11.17
C PRO A 142 -11.92 3.19 10.43
N VAL A 143 -12.21 4.29 11.10
CA VAL A 143 -12.86 5.49 10.53
C VAL A 143 -11.98 6.69 10.84
N ASN A 144 -11.48 7.32 9.79
CA ASN A 144 -10.66 8.53 9.86
C ASN A 144 -10.78 9.31 8.53
N GLN A 145 -10.15 10.48 8.43
CA GLN A 145 -10.22 11.32 7.23
C GLN A 145 -9.58 10.69 5.98
N MET A 146 -8.68 9.71 6.15
CA MET A 146 -8.05 9.01 5.02
C MET A 146 -8.90 7.87 4.48
N GLY A 147 -9.83 7.35 5.29
CA GLY A 147 -10.66 6.22 4.90
C GLY A 147 -11.56 5.69 6.00
N GLY A 148 -12.37 4.75 5.63
CA GLY A 148 -13.38 4.09 6.43
C GLY A 148 -14.60 3.77 5.60
N ALA A 149 -15.56 3.03 6.13
CA ALA A 149 -16.74 2.59 5.38
C ALA A 149 -17.46 3.76 4.67
N HIS A 150 -17.49 4.96 5.30
CA HIS A 150 -18.14 6.17 4.76
C HIS A 150 -17.60 6.63 3.40
N SER A 151 -16.31 6.47 3.15
CA SER A 151 -15.66 6.88 1.89
C SER A 151 -15.29 5.69 1.00
N GLN A 152 -15.05 4.52 1.59
CA GLN A 152 -14.69 3.31 0.85
C GLN A 152 -15.88 2.69 0.11
N VAL A 153 -17.09 2.75 0.68
CA VAL A 153 -18.31 2.25 0.01
C VAL A 153 -18.53 2.94 -1.35
N PRO A 154 -18.65 4.28 -1.44
CA PRO A 154 -18.83 4.92 -2.74
C PRO A 154 -17.61 4.73 -3.66
N ALA A 155 -16.38 4.82 -3.14
CA ALA A 155 -15.19 4.60 -3.95
C ALA A 155 -15.13 3.20 -4.55
N PHE A 156 -15.51 2.17 -3.78
CA PHE A 156 -15.58 0.79 -4.24
C PHE A 156 -16.65 0.60 -5.32
N LEU A 157 -17.86 1.10 -5.07
CA LEU A 157 -18.96 0.99 -6.03
C LEU A 157 -18.63 1.68 -7.35
N ILE A 158 -18.02 2.86 -7.31
CA ILE A 158 -17.65 3.64 -8.50
C ILE A 158 -16.50 2.98 -9.27
N ASN A 159 -15.41 2.59 -8.57
CA ASN A 159 -14.15 2.24 -9.24
C ASN A 159 -13.92 0.73 -9.40
N ILE A 160 -14.53 -0.11 -8.55
CA ILE A 160 -14.28 -1.54 -8.51
C ILE A 160 -15.48 -2.35 -9.01
N HIS A 161 -16.70 -2.00 -8.57
CA HIS A 161 -17.90 -2.71 -8.98
C HIS A 161 -18.25 -2.37 -10.43
N ARG A 162 -17.99 -3.32 -11.33
CA ARG A 162 -18.29 -3.17 -12.77
C ARG A 162 -19.68 -3.66 -13.07
N VAL A 163 -20.36 -2.98 -14.00
CA VAL A 163 -21.68 -3.38 -14.49
C VAL A 163 -21.55 -3.67 -15.98
N SER A 164 -21.58 -4.94 -16.34
CA SER A 164 -21.53 -5.46 -17.71
C SER A 164 -22.76 -6.32 -18.06
N SER A 165 -23.65 -6.53 -17.10
CA SER A 165 -24.90 -7.28 -17.24
C SER A 165 -25.96 -6.75 -16.28
N VAL A 166 -27.21 -7.15 -16.48
CA VAL A 166 -28.31 -6.88 -15.55
C VAL A 166 -28.00 -7.42 -14.16
N SER A 167 -27.49 -8.64 -14.06
CA SER A 167 -27.12 -9.25 -12.78
C SER A 167 -26.02 -8.48 -12.04
N ASP A 168 -25.08 -7.83 -12.75
CA ASP A 168 -24.10 -6.97 -12.11
C ASP A 168 -24.74 -5.69 -11.54
N ALA A 169 -25.73 -5.12 -12.24
CA ALA A 169 -26.49 -3.97 -11.76
C ALA A 169 -27.34 -4.33 -10.53
N GLU A 170 -27.98 -5.50 -10.54
CA GLU A 170 -28.72 -6.03 -9.39
C GLU A 170 -27.79 -6.27 -8.18
N ALA A 171 -26.58 -6.79 -8.41
CA ALA A 171 -25.56 -6.95 -7.37
C ALA A 171 -25.09 -5.60 -6.79
N TYR A 172 -24.98 -4.55 -7.63
CA TYR A 172 -24.70 -3.19 -7.16
C TYR A 172 -25.83 -2.69 -6.24
N ILE A 173 -27.08 -2.86 -6.63
CA ILE A 173 -28.26 -2.49 -5.82
C ILE A 173 -28.25 -3.26 -4.49
N SER A 174 -27.96 -4.56 -4.52
CA SER A 174 -27.86 -5.37 -3.31
C SER A 174 -26.77 -4.85 -2.36
N ARG A 175 -25.63 -4.41 -2.89
CA ARG A 175 -24.60 -3.74 -2.09
C ARG A 175 -25.06 -2.42 -1.48
N LEU A 176 -25.84 -1.60 -2.20
CA LEU A 176 -26.45 -0.41 -1.62
C LEU A 176 -27.35 -0.78 -0.43
N GLN A 177 -28.19 -1.81 -0.58
CA GLN A 177 -29.06 -2.33 0.47
C GLN A 177 -28.27 -2.94 1.66
N GLY A 178 -27.03 -3.39 1.44
CA GLY A 178 -26.14 -3.93 2.45
C GLY A 178 -25.40 -2.87 3.29
N VAL A 179 -25.42 -1.60 2.91
CA VAL A 179 -24.70 -0.51 3.59
C VAL A 179 -25.08 -0.35 5.06
N PRO A 180 -26.38 -0.43 5.47
CA PRO A 180 -26.74 -0.31 6.87
C PRO A 180 -26.05 -1.32 7.78
N LYS A 181 -25.98 -2.59 7.38
CA LYS A 181 -25.31 -3.65 8.14
C LYS A 181 -23.80 -3.40 8.24
N LEU A 182 -23.17 -3.01 7.14
CA LEU A 182 -21.74 -2.71 7.11
C LEU A 182 -21.41 -1.55 8.06
N PHE A 183 -22.23 -0.49 8.06
CA PHE A 183 -22.03 0.66 8.94
C PHE A 183 -22.27 0.34 10.41
N GLU A 184 -23.27 -0.49 10.72
CA GLU A 184 -23.50 -0.98 12.08
C GLU A 184 -22.29 -1.76 12.62
N GLN A 185 -21.71 -2.67 11.83
CA GLN A 185 -20.50 -3.41 12.19
C GLN A 185 -19.31 -2.47 12.38
N THR A 186 -19.12 -1.51 11.47
CA THR A 186 -18.06 -0.50 11.56
C THR A 186 -18.18 0.32 12.84
N LEU A 187 -19.37 0.86 13.14
CA LEU A 187 -19.64 1.66 14.34
C LEU A 187 -19.44 0.83 15.63
N THR A 188 -19.86 -0.43 15.63
CA THR A 188 -19.59 -1.35 16.74
C THR A 188 -18.08 -1.48 16.97
N GLY A 189 -17.29 -1.67 15.92
CA GLY A 189 -15.84 -1.73 16.00
C GLY A 189 -15.20 -0.42 16.47
N VAL A 190 -15.74 0.75 16.09
CA VAL A 190 -15.28 2.06 16.58
C VAL A 190 -15.59 2.22 18.06
N LYS A 191 -16.81 1.87 18.52
CA LYS A 191 -17.21 1.94 19.94
C LYS A 191 -16.34 1.04 20.82
N MET A 192 -16.04 -0.18 20.39
CA MET A 192 -15.12 -1.10 21.11
C MET A 192 -13.73 -0.47 21.33
N ARG A 193 -13.25 0.32 20.39
CA ARG A 193 -11.98 1.06 20.50
C ARG A 193 -12.10 2.25 21.44
N ALA A 194 -13.18 3.01 21.32
CA ALA A 194 -13.49 4.14 22.19
C ALA A 194 -13.55 3.73 23.67
N ASP A 195 -14.16 2.59 23.97
CA ASP A 195 -14.23 2.00 25.31
C ASP A 195 -12.83 1.66 25.89
N GLN A 196 -11.83 1.48 25.03
CA GLN A 196 -10.42 1.26 25.40
C GLN A 196 -9.58 2.56 25.36
N GLY A 197 -10.19 3.71 25.13
CA GLY A 197 -9.50 4.99 24.97
C GLY A 197 -8.79 5.16 23.63
N ILE A 198 -9.10 4.32 22.64
CA ILE A 198 -8.48 4.37 21.30
C ILE A 198 -9.43 5.12 20.34
N LEU A 199 -9.28 6.44 20.34
CA LEU A 199 -10.00 7.35 19.45
C LEU A 199 -8.99 8.21 18.67
N PRO A 200 -9.30 8.55 17.39
CA PRO A 200 -8.50 9.50 16.64
C PRO A 200 -8.56 10.89 17.29
N PRO A 201 -7.59 11.78 17.03
CA PRO A 201 -7.67 13.17 17.47
C PRO A 201 -8.89 13.89 16.91
N LYS A 202 -9.34 14.91 17.66
CA LYS A 202 -10.61 15.61 17.40
C LYS A 202 -10.76 16.16 15.98
N PHE A 203 -9.67 16.61 15.34
CA PHE A 203 -9.70 17.14 13.96
C PHE A 203 -10.23 16.15 12.93
N THR A 204 -10.06 14.84 13.17
CA THR A 204 -10.46 13.76 12.26
C THR A 204 -11.96 13.71 12.04
N PHE A 205 -12.74 13.95 13.10
CA PHE A 205 -14.19 13.73 13.10
C PHE A 205 -14.93 14.68 12.16
N SER A 206 -14.59 15.96 12.16
CA SER A 206 -15.23 16.94 11.26
C SER A 206 -15.00 16.57 9.79
N GLN A 207 -13.80 16.14 9.44
CA GLN A 207 -13.48 15.72 8.06
C GLN A 207 -14.24 14.44 7.63
N VAL A 208 -14.44 13.49 8.56
CA VAL A 208 -15.25 12.29 8.33
C VAL A 208 -16.73 12.66 8.10
N VAL A 209 -17.26 13.56 8.94
CA VAL A 209 -18.65 14.05 8.82
C VAL A 209 -18.85 14.79 7.50
N ASP A 210 -17.94 15.69 7.12
CA ASP A 210 -18.03 16.44 5.86
C ASP A 210 -17.97 15.52 4.65
N ALA A 211 -17.04 14.55 4.64
CA ALA A 211 -16.96 13.54 3.58
C ALA A 211 -18.26 12.71 3.49
N SER A 212 -18.82 12.32 4.63
CA SER A 212 -20.08 11.57 4.69
C SER A 212 -21.26 12.37 4.15
N ARG A 213 -21.38 13.66 4.51
CA ARG A 213 -22.41 14.56 3.99
C ARG A 213 -22.30 14.75 2.48
N ASN A 214 -21.08 14.84 1.94
CA ASN A 214 -20.85 14.96 0.50
C ASN A 214 -21.37 13.73 -0.28
N VAL A 215 -21.30 12.53 0.30
CA VAL A 215 -21.82 11.32 -0.35
C VAL A 215 -23.35 11.34 -0.49
N ILE A 216 -24.05 11.86 0.50
CA ILE A 216 -25.52 11.94 0.54
C ILE A 216 -26.04 13.32 0.12
N SER A 217 -25.36 14.01 -0.77
CA SER A 217 -25.80 15.24 -1.42
C SER A 217 -26.17 14.96 -2.88
N GLY A 218 -27.16 15.72 -3.39
CA GLY A 218 -27.72 15.51 -4.73
C GLY A 218 -28.88 14.50 -4.76
N ALA A 219 -29.56 14.40 -5.91
CA ALA A 219 -30.66 13.45 -6.09
C ALA A 219 -30.18 12.00 -5.95
N PRO A 220 -30.93 11.09 -5.33
CA PRO A 220 -32.28 11.24 -4.78
C PRO A 220 -32.31 11.72 -3.31
N PHE A 221 -31.19 12.13 -2.74
CA PHE A 221 -31.06 12.49 -1.32
C PHE A 221 -31.63 13.89 -1.01
N ASP A 222 -31.55 14.81 -1.98
CA ASP A 222 -32.03 16.19 -1.86
C ASP A 222 -32.60 16.72 -3.19
N GLU A 223 -33.17 17.94 -3.15
CA GLU A 223 -33.79 18.59 -4.29
C GLU A 223 -32.88 19.62 -5.01
N THR A 224 -31.55 19.45 -4.94
CA THR A 224 -30.57 20.39 -5.55
C THR A 224 -30.57 20.36 -7.08
N GLY A 225 -31.23 19.38 -7.69
CA GLY A 225 -31.35 19.25 -9.16
C GLY A 225 -30.17 18.64 -9.87
N THR A 226 -29.15 18.17 -9.11
CA THR A 226 -28.02 17.39 -9.62
C THR A 226 -28.04 16.00 -9.01
N ASP A 227 -27.69 14.97 -9.78
CA ASP A 227 -27.56 13.60 -9.26
C ASP A 227 -26.42 13.52 -8.25
N SER A 228 -26.59 12.71 -7.21
CA SER A 228 -25.50 12.32 -6.31
C SER A 228 -24.42 11.55 -7.06
N THR A 229 -23.21 11.50 -6.50
CA THR A 229 -22.08 10.79 -7.13
C THR A 229 -22.40 9.31 -7.38
N LEU A 230 -23.11 8.65 -6.47
CA LEU A 230 -23.52 7.24 -6.62
C LEU A 230 -24.57 7.07 -7.71
N LEU A 231 -25.57 7.94 -7.77
CA LEU A 231 -26.61 7.85 -8.80
C LEU A 231 -26.03 8.16 -10.19
N THR A 232 -25.17 9.16 -10.30
CA THR A 232 -24.46 9.51 -11.54
C THR A 232 -23.69 8.31 -12.08
N ASP A 233 -22.90 7.65 -11.23
CA ASP A 233 -22.12 6.47 -11.61
C ASP A 233 -23.02 5.31 -12.04
N PHE A 234 -24.04 5.01 -11.23
CA PHE A 234 -24.94 3.89 -11.54
C PHE A 234 -25.71 4.10 -12.84
N ARG A 235 -26.24 5.31 -13.06
CA ARG A 235 -26.91 5.68 -14.33
C ARG A 235 -25.98 5.52 -15.53
N ALA A 236 -24.74 5.99 -15.41
CA ALA A 236 -23.75 5.85 -16.48
C ALA A 236 -23.47 4.37 -16.81
N LYS A 237 -23.31 3.53 -15.80
CA LYS A 237 -23.07 2.09 -15.94
C LYS A 237 -24.26 1.35 -16.56
N VAL A 238 -25.47 1.63 -16.09
CA VAL A 238 -26.70 1.00 -16.62
C VAL A 238 -27.00 1.46 -18.04
N ASN A 239 -26.82 2.74 -18.34
CA ASN A 239 -27.04 3.27 -19.69
C ASN A 239 -26.09 2.66 -20.74
N ALA A 240 -24.91 2.18 -20.33
CA ALA A 240 -23.96 1.48 -21.20
C ALA A 240 -24.36 0.02 -21.48
N LEU A 241 -25.34 -0.55 -20.79
CA LEU A 241 -25.82 -1.91 -21.06
C LEU A 241 -26.62 -1.97 -22.36
N GLU A 242 -26.46 -3.07 -23.08
CA GLU A 242 -27.25 -3.39 -24.29
C GLU A 242 -28.53 -4.14 -23.91
N VAL A 243 -29.46 -3.45 -23.22
CA VAL A 243 -30.77 -3.97 -22.79
C VAL A 243 -31.87 -2.94 -23.10
N ASP A 244 -33.13 -3.35 -23.01
CA ASP A 244 -34.28 -2.50 -23.30
C ASP A 244 -34.34 -1.30 -22.34
N GLU A 245 -34.82 -0.16 -22.84
CA GLU A 245 -34.92 1.08 -22.05
C GLU A 245 -35.80 0.92 -20.80
N ALA A 246 -36.84 0.08 -20.89
CA ALA A 246 -37.70 -0.24 -19.74
C ALA A 246 -36.92 -0.93 -18.61
N ASP A 247 -36.01 -1.84 -18.93
CA ASP A 247 -35.15 -2.54 -17.97
C ASP A 247 -34.14 -1.56 -17.34
N LYS A 248 -33.55 -0.66 -18.15
CA LYS A 248 -32.68 0.41 -17.62
C LYS A 248 -33.39 1.28 -16.62
N GLN A 249 -34.59 1.75 -16.94
CA GLN A 249 -35.39 2.60 -16.06
C GLN A 249 -35.79 1.85 -14.78
N ALA A 250 -36.12 0.55 -14.87
CA ALA A 250 -36.43 -0.26 -13.69
C ALA A 250 -35.22 -0.43 -12.76
N LEU A 251 -34.02 -0.67 -13.31
CA LEU A 251 -32.78 -0.76 -12.53
C LEU A 251 -32.45 0.58 -11.86
N ILE A 252 -32.56 1.70 -12.58
CA ILE A 252 -32.30 3.04 -12.05
C ILE A 252 -33.27 3.36 -10.91
N ALA A 253 -34.58 3.12 -11.09
CA ALA A 253 -35.58 3.33 -10.04
C ALA A 253 -35.30 2.46 -8.80
N SER A 254 -34.88 1.21 -8.97
CA SER A 254 -34.51 0.32 -7.86
C SER A 254 -33.26 0.83 -7.11
N ALA A 255 -32.29 1.40 -7.82
CA ALA A 255 -31.12 2.02 -7.18
C ALA A 255 -31.49 3.29 -6.43
N GLU A 256 -32.36 4.17 -7.00
CA GLU A 256 -32.85 5.35 -6.32
C GLU A 256 -33.60 4.99 -5.02
N GLN A 257 -34.41 3.94 -5.06
CA GLN A 257 -35.06 3.42 -3.87
C GLN A 257 -34.05 2.91 -2.83
N ALA A 258 -33.02 2.12 -3.24
CA ALA A 258 -32.00 1.62 -2.33
C ALA A 258 -31.18 2.77 -1.72
N LEU A 259 -30.88 3.83 -2.49
CA LEU A 259 -30.21 5.02 -1.99
C LEU A 259 -31.03 5.73 -0.91
N THR A 260 -32.34 5.92 -1.12
CA THR A 260 -33.21 6.60 -0.14
C THR A 260 -33.56 5.75 1.06
N ASP A 261 -33.85 4.46 0.86
CA ASP A 261 -34.38 3.60 1.92
C ASP A 261 -33.27 2.95 2.77
N ALA A 262 -32.06 2.77 2.22
CA ALA A 262 -30.95 2.11 2.92
C ALA A 262 -29.76 3.03 3.13
N VAL A 263 -29.24 3.66 2.07
CA VAL A 263 -27.98 4.42 2.14
C VAL A 263 -28.18 5.71 2.96
N LEU A 264 -29.20 6.49 2.67
CA LEU A 264 -29.45 7.77 3.37
C LEU A 264 -29.56 7.58 4.89
N PRO A 265 -30.47 6.73 5.41
CA PRO A 265 -30.57 6.56 6.86
C PRO A 265 -29.32 5.96 7.49
N ALA A 266 -28.57 5.11 6.77
CA ALA A 266 -27.29 4.56 7.27
C ALA A 266 -26.24 5.69 7.45
N TYR A 267 -26.09 6.59 6.47
CA TYR A 267 -25.19 7.74 6.60
C TYR A 267 -25.65 8.72 7.66
N GLN A 268 -26.93 9.00 7.77
CA GLN A 268 -27.47 9.89 8.80
C GLN A 268 -27.17 9.36 10.22
N ASN A 269 -27.41 8.05 10.46
CA ASN A 269 -27.07 7.43 11.72
C ASN A 269 -25.55 7.43 11.97
N PHE A 270 -24.77 7.13 10.93
CA PHE A 270 -23.30 7.13 11.01
C PHE A 270 -22.77 8.52 11.41
N ILE A 271 -23.25 9.59 10.76
CA ILE A 271 -22.87 10.98 11.07
C ILE A 271 -23.19 11.31 12.53
N ALA A 272 -24.40 11.02 13.00
CA ALA A 272 -24.83 11.30 14.38
C ALA A 272 -23.94 10.58 15.43
N GLU A 273 -23.57 9.32 15.17
CA GLU A 273 -22.68 8.54 16.06
C GLU A 273 -21.26 9.11 16.05
N ILE A 274 -20.73 9.49 14.89
CA ILE A 274 -19.40 10.10 14.76
C ILE A 274 -19.37 11.48 15.45
N GLU A 275 -20.41 12.31 15.34
CA GLU A 275 -20.52 13.58 16.06
C GLU A 275 -20.56 13.37 17.57
N THR A 276 -21.26 12.34 18.06
CA THR A 276 -21.30 11.97 19.48
C THR A 276 -19.90 11.55 19.99
N LEU A 277 -19.19 10.74 19.24
CA LEU A 277 -17.82 10.31 19.59
C LEU A 277 -16.83 11.48 19.60
N ALA A 278 -17.01 12.46 18.73
CA ALA A 278 -16.18 13.67 18.67
C ALA A 278 -16.20 14.50 19.96
N GLU A 279 -17.29 14.41 20.76
CA GLU A 279 -17.39 15.11 22.05
C GLU A 279 -16.40 14.56 23.09
N THR A 280 -16.04 13.29 22.99
CA THR A 280 -15.12 12.59 23.91
C THR A 280 -13.68 12.58 23.43
N ALA A 281 -13.44 12.94 22.14
CA ALA A 281 -12.12 12.93 21.55
C ALA A 281 -11.23 14.07 22.09
N ASN A 282 -9.96 13.76 22.34
CA ASN A 282 -8.93 14.71 22.74
C ASN A 282 -8.11 15.21 21.53
N THR A 283 -7.05 15.95 21.79
CA THR A 283 -6.12 16.51 20.79
C THR A 283 -4.75 15.82 20.81
N ASP A 284 -4.63 14.69 21.49
CA ASP A 284 -3.39 13.92 21.53
C ASP A 284 -3.15 13.23 20.18
N ASP A 285 -2.00 13.47 19.59
CA ASP A 285 -1.73 13.09 18.18
C ASP A 285 -0.99 11.76 18.04
N GLY A 286 -0.21 11.35 19.04
CA GLY A 286 0.70 10.19 18.92
C GLY A 286 0.09 8.87 19.42
N ALA A 287 0.65 7.75 18.93
CA ALA A 287 0.33 6.41 19.40
C ALA A 287 0.65 6.18 20.89
N TRP A 288 1.53 7.00 21.47
CA TRP A 288 1.87 7.00 22.89
C TRP A 288 0.66 7.18 23.83
N LYS A 289 -0.47 7.70 23.32
CA LYS A 289 -1.70 7.84 24.11
C LYS A 289 -2.46 6.53 24.28
N PHE A 290 -2.16 5.51 23.50
CA PHE A 290 -2.82 4.21 23.59
C PHE A 290 -2.33 3.41 24.80
N PRO A 291 -3.12 2.48 25.34
CA PRO A 291 -2.61 1.44 26.20
C PRO A 291 -1.45 0.72 25.50
N ASP A 292 -0.32 0.55 26.20
CA ASP A 292 0.92 -0.05 25.63
C ASP A 292 1.39 0.59 24.33
N GLY A 293 1.11 1.89 24.11
CA GLY A 293 1.30 2.61 22.86
C GLY A 293 2.74 2.59 22.34
N ALA A 294 3.75 2.57 23.22
CA ALA A 294 5.14 2.43 22.79
C ALA A 294 5.41 1.07 22.14
N ALA A 295 4.97 -0.04 22.77
CA ALA A 295 5.13 -1.39 22.23
C ALA A 295 4.31 -1.59 20.94
N PHE A 296 3.12 -0.97 20.87
CA PHE A 296 2.35 -0.93 19.63
C PHE A 296 3.11 -0.21 18.51
N TYR A 297 3.73 0.94 18.80
CA TYR A 297 4.44 1.70 17.78
C TYR A 297 5.70 0.98 17.30
N ASP A 298 6.45 0.33 18.19
CA ASP A 298 7.58 -0.53 17.82
C ASP A 298 7.12 -1.66 16.87
N PHE A 299 6.00 -2.32 17.17
CA PHE A 299 5.40 -3.32 16.27
C PHE A 299 4.97 -2.71 14.93
N ALA A 300 4.37 -1.52 14.92
CA ALA A 300 3.95 -0.84 13.70
C ALA A 300 5.15 -0.49 12.81
N LEU A 301 6.26 -0.02 13.38
CA LEU A 301 7.50 0.24 12.67
C LEU A 301 8.09 -1.05 12.06
N ALA A 302 8.23 -2.11 12.86
CA ALA A 302 8.77 -3.39 12.40
C ALA A 302 7.93 -4.00 11.28
N ARG A 303 6.59 -3.98 11.42
CA ARG A 303 5.66 -4.45 10.38
C ARG A 303 5.78 -3.65 9.09
N THR A 304 5.91 -2.35 9.18
CA THR A 304 5.88 -1.44 8.04
C THR A 304 7.21 -1.38 7.30
N THR A 305 8.32 -1.32 8.05
CA THR A 305 9.67 -1.22 7.48
C THR A 305 10.27 -2.59 7.15
N THR A 306 9.74 -3.67 7.70
CA THR A 306 10.32 -5.03 7.66
C THR A 306 11.76 -5.08 8.20
N THR A 307 12.05 -4.26 9.22
CA THR A 307 13.35 -4.17 9.90
C THR A 307 13.18 -4.20 11.42
N GLU A 308 14.28 -4.37 12.14
CA GLU A 308 14.34 -4.28 13.61
C GLU A 308 14.78 -2.88 14.09
N LEU A 309 14.75 -1.87 13.21
CA LEU A 309 15.14 -0.51 13.54
C LEU A 309 14.22 0.10 14.59
N THR A 310 14.79 0.67 15.61
CA THR A 310 14.07 1.42 16.65
C THR A 310 13.59 2.78 16.13
N ALA A 311 12.59 3.35 16.78
CA ALA A 311 12.12 4.71 16.47
C ALA A 311 13.25 5.76 16.50
N ASN A 312 14.23 5.64 17.43
CA ASN A 312 15.36 6.55 17.51
C ASN A 312 16.33 6.39 16.33
N GLU A 313 16.62 5.18 15.89
CA GLU A 313 17.48 4.92 14.73
C GLU A 313 16.81 5.44 13.45
N ILE A 314 15.51 5.18 13.26
CA ILE A 314 14.74 5.70 12.12
C ILE A 314 14.75 7.23 12.13
N HIS A 315 14.54 7.86 13.28
CA HIS A 315 14.60 9.32 13.43
C HIS A 315 15.96 9.87 13.00
N GLN A 316 17.05 9.25 13.47
CA GLN A 316 18.41 9.70 13.13
C GLN A 316 18.75 9.50 11.65
N ILE A 317 18.30 8.38 11.05
CA ILE A 317 18.39 8.17 9.59
C ILE A 317 17.69 9.32 8.87
N GLY A 318 16.48 9.68 9.31
CA GLY A 318 15.72 10.79 8.75
C GLY A 318 16.48 12.12 8.80
N LEU A 319 17.04 12.48 9.94
CA LEU A 319 17.82 13.71 10.10
C LEU A 319 19.05 13.74 9.18
N ASN A 320 19.76 12.62 9.06
CA ASN A 320 20.95 12.50 8.22
C ASN A 320 20.58 12.65 6.72
N GLU A 321 19.49 12.01 6.30
CA GLU A 321 19.01 12.08 4.91
C GLU A 321 18.50 13.49 4.56
N VAL A 322 17.79 14.16 5.46
CA VAL A 322 17.37 15.56 5.26
C VAL A 322 18.58 16.46 5.05
N ALA A 323 19.63 16.31 5.87
CA ALA A 323 20.87 17.10 5.73
C ALA A 323 21.56 16.84 4.38
N ARG A 324 21.72 15.56 3.99
CA ARG A 324 22.31 15.17 2.69
C ARG A 324 21.56 15.80 1.52
N ILE A 325 20.22 15.66 1.51
CA ILE A 325 19.40 16.16 0.41
C ILE A 325 19.41 17.68 0.35
N HIS A 326 19.48 18.38 1.49
CA HIS A 326 19.66 19.83 1.52
C HIS A 326 20.95 20.27 0.82
N ASP A 327 22.05 19.51 0.94
CA ASP A 327 23.31 19.85 0.25
C ASP A 327 23.16 19.68 -1.26
N GLU A 328 22.49 18.63 -1.73
CA GLU A 328 22.19 18.45 -3.16
C GLU A 328 21.25 19.55 -3.70
N MET A 329 20.23 19.94 -2.93
CA MET A 329 19.33 21.04 -3.28
C MET A 329 20.06 22.38 -3.41
N ARG A 330 21.04 22.66 -2.53
CA ARG A 330 21.86 23.87 -2.62
C ARG A 330 22.71 23.90 -3.89
N ALA A 331 23.18 22.75 -4.36
CA ALA A 331 23.92 22.67 -5.63
C ALA A 331 23.00 23.09 -6.80
N ILE A 332 21.78 22.53 -6.90
CA ILE A 332 20.83 22.92 -7.95
C ILE A 332 20.40 24.39 -7.80
N MET A 333 20.18 24.87 -6.57
CA MET A 333 19.86 26.27 -6.31
C MET A 333 20.96 27.22 -6.86
N ALA A 334 22.23 26.83 -6.72
CA ALA A 334 23.34 27.58 -7.29
C ALA A 334 23.35 27.53 -8.83
N ASP A 335 23.07 26.38 -9.43
CA ASP A 335 23.00 26.16 -10.88
C ASP A 335 21.91 27.02 -11.55
N VAL A 336 20.76 27.20 -10.90
CA VAL A 336 19.68 28.09 -11.38
C VAL A 336 19.94 29.57 -11.05
N GLY A 337 21.09 29.89 -10.43
CA GLY A 337 21.53 31.25 -10.15
C GLY A 337 20.78 31.95 -9.02
N PHE A 338 20.04 31.23 -8.17
CA PHE A 338 19.38 31.85 -7.02
C PHE A 338 20.37 32.22 -5.93
N LYS A 339 20.28 33.49 -5.47
CA LYS A 339 21.18 34.04 -4.44
C LYS A 339 20.37 34.31 -3.18
N GLY A 340 20.43 33.39 -2.24
CA GLY A 340 19.74 33.45 -0.98
C GLY A 340 19.94 32.18 -0.18
N THR A 341 19.21 32.00 0.90
CA THR A 341 19.18 30.79 1.68
C THR A 341 18.28 29.71 1.03
N LEU A 342 18.45 28.46 1.41
CA LEU A 342 17.58 27.37 0.95
C LEU A 342 16.11 27.61 1.38
N GLY A 343 15.87 28.17 2.57
CA GLY A 343 14.53 28.54 3.03
C GLY A 343 13.85 29.60 2.14
N GLU A 344 14.61 30.64 1.72
CA GLU A 344 14.09 31.65 0.78
C GLU A 344 13.82 31.04 -0.60
N PHE A 345 14.60 30.03 -1.01
CA PHE A 345 14.32 29.30 -2.25
C PHE A 345 13.06 28.44 -2.13
N PHE A 346 12.85 27.79 -1.00
CA PHE A 346 11.61 27.07 -0.73
C PHE A 346 10.39 27.99 -0.77
N GLU A 347 10.50 29.18 -0.16
CA GLU A 347 9.42 30.17 -0.19
C GLU A 347 9.10 30.66 -1.61
N LYS A 348 10.13 30.92 -2.41
CA LYS A 348 9.94 31.21 -3.84
C LYS A 348 9.18 30.09 -4.55
N LEU A 349 9.57 28.83 -4.33
CA LEU A 349 8.93 27.68 -5.00
C LEU A 349 7.48 27.48 -4.58
N ARG A 350 7.11 27.89 -3.36
CA ARG A 350 5.73 27.82 -2.84
C ARG A 350 4.84 28.93 -3.37
N THR A 351 5.39 30.10 -3.65
CA THR A 351 4.62 31.34 -3.88
C THR A 351 4.65 31.85 -5.31
N ASP A 352 5.65 31.45 -6.11
CA ASP A 352 5.78 31.88 -7.50
C ASP A 352 4.77 31.13 -8.39
N GLU A 353 3.80 31.87 -8.94
CA GLU A 353 2.74 31.35 -9.80
C GLU A 353 3.25 30.56 -11.02
N ALA A 354 4.50 30.80 -11.44
CA ALA A 354 5.12 30.09 -12.55
C ALA A 354 5.22 28.57 -12.29
N PHE A 355 5.20 28.13 -11.03
CA PHE A 355 5.30 26.73 -10.64
C PHE A 355 3.94 26.03 -10.47
N PHE A 356 2.82 26.67 -10.80
CA PHE A 356 1.50 26.10 -10.62
C PHE A 356 0.64 26.32 -11.85
N TYR A 357 -0.26 25.41 -12.15
CA TYR A 357 -1.35 25.68 -13.07
C TYR A 357 -2.48 26.40 -12.35
N GLN A 358 -3.22 27.21 -13.12
CA GLN A 358 -4.39 27.92 -12.59
C GLN A 358 -5.41 26.93 -12.01
N ASP A 359 -6.05 27.30 -10.92
CA ASP A 359 -7.10 26.51 -10.26
C ASP A 359 -8.42 26.59 -11.03
N THR A 360 -8.42 25.96 -12.20
CA THR A 360 -9.53 25.87 -13.15
C THR A 360 -9.57 24.46 -13.74
N ASP A 361 -10.70 24.08 -14.31
CA ASP A 361 -10.83 22.78 -14.97
C ASP A 361 -9.81 22.61 -16.12
N LYS A 362 -9.53 23.68 -16.87
CA LYS A 362 -8.47 23.68 -17.89
C LYS A 362 -7.07 23.43 -17.30
N GLY A 363 -6.80 23.99 -16.13
CA GLY A 363 -5.55 23.73 -15.41
C GLY A 363 -5.44 22.28 -14.95
N ARG A 364 -6.52 21.71 -14.42
CA ARG A 364 -6.62 20.30 -14.01
C ARG A 364 -6.43 19.35 -15.20
N GLU A 365 -7.12 19.61 -16.31
CA GLU A 365 -6.98 18.84 -17.55
C GLU A 365 -5.55 18.92 -18.10
N ARG A 366 -4.91 20.10 -18.02
CA ARG A 366 -3.53 20.28 -18.42
C ARG A 366 -2.58 19.42 -17.57
N TYR A 367 -2.77 19.41 -16.25
CA TYR A 367 -1.98 18.58 -15.34
C TYR A 367 -2.07 17.09 -15.72
N ILE A 368 -3.28 16.57 -15.93
CA ILE A 368 -3.49 15.16 -16.31
C ILE A 368 -2.79 14.85 -17.64
N ARG A 369 -2.93 15.70 -18.65
CA ARG A 369 -2.27 15.49 -19.95
C ARG A 369 -0.75 15.44 -19.83
N GLU A 370 -0.15 16.37 -19.08
CA GLU A 370 1.31 16.43 -18.94
C GLU A 370 1.84 15.29 -18.06
N ALA A 371 1.14 14.91 -17.00
CA ALA A 371 1.49 13.73 -16.22
C ALA A 371 1.43 12.45 -17.06
N THR A 372 0.44 12.33 -17.96
CA THR A 372 0.34 11.22 -18.92
C THR A 372 1.51 11.26 -19.91
N ALA A 373 1.88 12.43 -20.42
CA ALA A 373 3.00 12.58 -21.35
C ALA A 373 4.33 12.12 -20.72
N TYR A 374 4.62 12.46 -19.46
CA TYR A 374 5.80 11.96 -18.76
C TYR A 374 5.84 10.44 -18.62
N ILE A 375 4.68 9.81 -18.43
CA ILE A 375 4.55 8.36 -18.38
C ILE A 375 4.83 7.75 -19.76
N ASP A 376 4.28 8.33 -20.82
CA ASP A 376 4.45 7.84 -22.19
C ASP A 376 5.91 8.01 -22.65
N ASP A 377 6.54 9.16 -22.39
CA ASP A 377 7.96 9.42 -22.68
C ASP A 377 8.87 8.41 -21.95
N MET A 378 8.55 8.08 -20.70
CA MET A 378 9.29 7.06 -19.94
C MET A 378 9.06 5.66 -20.48
N ARG A 379 7.83 5.34 -20.93
CA ARG A 379 7.52 4.03 -21.55
C ARG A 379 8.41 3.76 -22.76
N ASP A 380 8.67 4.78 -23.57
CA ASP A 380 9.54 4.67 -24.75
C ASP A 380 11.01 4.44 -24.39
N GLN A 381 11.42 4.82 -23.16
CA GLN A 381 12.79 4.65 -22.67
C GLN A 381 13.01 3.39 -21.82
N LEU A 382 11.96 2.64 -21.48
CA LEU A 382 12.06 1.50 -20.55
C LEU A 382 13.04 0.41 -21.02
N ASP A 383 13.21 0.21 -22.32
CA ASP A 383 14.13 -0.80 -22.87
C ASP A 383 15.59 -0.54 -22.50
N THR A 384 15.95 0.68 -22.12
CA THR A 384 17.28 1.04 -21.65
C THR A 384 17.54 0.64 -20.18
N LEU A 385 16.45 0.41 -19.43
CA LEU A 385 16.49 0.18 -17.99
C LEU A 385 16.06 -1.25 -17.60
N PHE A 386 15.10 -1.82 -18.32
CA PHE A 386 14.42 -3.06 -17.90
C PHE A 386 14.20 -4.04 -19.06
N LEU A 387 14.42 -5.32 -18.75
CA LEU A 387 14.15 -6.44 -19.68
C LEU A 387 12.66 -6.78 -19.78
N ARG A 388 11.88 -6.45 -18.74
CA ARG A 388 10.44 -6.74 -18.67
C ARG A 388 9.66 -5.45 -18.51
N LYS A 389 8.50 -5.40 -19.20
CA LYS A 389 7.53 -4.30 -19.12
C LYS A 389 6.18 -4.85 -18.68
N PRO A 390 5.34 -4.05 -17.99
CA PRO A 390 3.99 -4.46 -17.67
C PRO A 390 3.17 -4.59 -18.95
N LYS A 391 2.27 -5.59 -19.00
CA LYS A 391 1.30 -5.78 -20.08
C LYS A 391 0.04 -4.95 -19.87
N ALA A 392 -0.32 -4.72 -18.59
CA ALA A 392 -1.50 -3.95 -18.23
C ALA A 392 -1.35 -2.48 -18.60
N ASP A 393 -2.43 -1.89 -19.10
CA ASP A 393 -2.49 -0.44 -19.38
C ASP A 393 -2.51 0.38 -18.08
N LEU A 394 -2.09 1.65 -18.21
CA LEU A 394 -2.14 2.65 -17.15
C LEU A 394 -2.94 3.87 -17.60
N VAL A 395 -3.84 4.36 -16.75
CA VAL A 395 -4.58 5.61 -16.95
C VAL A 395 -4.33 6.58 -15.80
N VAL A 396 -4.31 7.89 -16.10
CA VAL A 396 -4.23 8.96 -15.10
C VAL A 396 -5.62 9.55 -14.90
N LYS A 397 -6.08 9.63 -13.63
CA LYS A 397 -7.39 10.16 -13.26
C LYS A 397 -7.30 11.13 -12.10
N ARG A 398 -8.23 12.10 -12.04
CA ARG A 398 -8.48 12.90 -10.86
C ARG A 398 -9.11 12.05 -9.76
N VAL A 399 -8.75 12.31 -8.50
CA VAL A 399 -9.48 11.78 -7.33
C VAL A 399 -10.92 12.27 -7.36
N GLU A 400 -11.85 11.43 -6.92
CA GLU A 400 -13.28 11.73 -6.97
C GLU A 400 -13.62 12.93 -6.04
N PRO A 401 -14.50 13.84 -6.48
CA PRO A 401 -14.82 15.09 -5.76
C PRO A 401 -15.27 14.88 -4.31
N PHE A 402 -15.99 13.78 -4.00
CA PHE A 402 -16.53 13.56 -2.66
C PHE A 402 -15.44 13.32 -1.59
N ARG A 403 -14.23 12.90 -2.00
CA ARG A 403 -13.12 12.59 -1.09
C ARG A 403 -11.82 13.37 -1.36
N GLU A 404 -11.75 14.17 -2.41
CA GLU A 404 -10.50 14.86 -2.79
C GLU A 404 -10.01 15.86 -1.74
N ALA A 405 -10.91 16.44 -0.93
CA ALA A 405 -10.55 17.40 0.11
C ALA A 405 -9.63 16.79 1.18
N SER A 406 -9.85 15.52 1.57
CA SER A 406 -9.08 14.80 2.58
C SER A 406 -8.04 13.83 1.99
N ALA A 407 -8.16 13.46 0.71
CA ALA A 407 -7.23 12.54 0.07
C ALA A 407 -5.79 13.07 0.01
N GLY A 408 -4.81 12.16 0.04
CA GLY A 408 -3.40 12.48 -0.20
C GLY A 408 -3.13 13.03 -1.61
N LYS A 409 -1.90 13.47 -1.87
CA LYS A 409 -1.47 14.09 -3.14
C LYS A 409 -1.74 13.20 -4.36
N ALA A 410 -1.43 11.91 -4.24
CA ALA A 410 -1.61 10.91 -5.29
C ALA A 410 -1.64 9.49 -4.70
N PHE A 411 -2.12 8.53 -5.48
CA PHE A 411 -2.02 7.11 -5.19
C PHE A 411 -2.24 6.27 -6.44
N TYR A 412 -1.69 5.06 -6.43
CA TYR A 412 -1.85 4.10 -7.49
C TYR A 412 -2.84 2.99 -7.12
N GLN A 413 -3.68 2.59 -8.07
CA GLN A 413 -4.57 1.44 -7.99
C GLN A 413 -4.16 0.37 -9.01
N ARG A 414 -3.94 -0.86 -8.54
CA ARG A 414 -3.54 -2.01 -9.39
C ARG A 414 -4.58 -2.33 -10.46
N PRO A 415 -4.17 -2.87 -11.62
CA PRO A 415 -5.11 -3.44 -12.59
C PRO A 415 -5.87 -4.62 -11.98
N ALA A 416 -7.00 -4.96 -12.57
CA ALA A 416 -7.65 -6.23 -12.24
C ALA A 416 -6.82 -7.40 -12.80
N ALA A 417 -6.80 -8.52 -12.07
CA ALA A 417 -6.01 -9.70 -12.45
C ALA A 417 -6.48 -10.32 -13.79
N ASP A 418 -7.76 -10.18 -14.10
CA ASP A 418 -8.39 -10.63 -15.36
C ASP A 418 -8.19 -9.67 -16.55
N GLY A 419 -7.42 -8.57 -16.35
CA GLY A 419 -7.18 -7.53 -17.38
C GLY A 419 -8.38 -6.62 -17.66
N SER A 420 -9.48 -6.78 -16.96
CA SER A 420 -10.74 -6.08 -17.22
C SER A 420 -10.75 -4.61 -16.77
N ARG A 421 -9.78 -4.20 -15.96
CA ARG A 421 -9.59 -2.83 -15.48
C ARG A 421 -8.10 -2.48 -15.52
N PRO A 422 -7.70 -1.34 -16.12
CA PRO A 422 -6.30 -0.91 -16.16
C PRO A 422 -5.79 -0.50 -14.76
N GLY A 423 -4.49 -0.40 -14.62
CA GLY A 423 -3.88 0.33 -13.52
C GLY A 423 -4.29 1.80 -13.57
N THR A 424 -4.46 2.41 -12.43
CA THR A 424 -4.88 3.82 -12.37
C THR A 424 -4.00 4.61 -11.43
N TYR A 425 -3.38 5.66 -11.97
CA TYR A 425 -2.73 6.72 -11.20
C TYR A 425 -3.78 7.78 -10.87
N TYR A 426 -4.16 7.89 -9.61
CA TYR A 426 -5.04 8.94 -9.12
C TYR A 426 -4.24 10.14 -8.65
N VAL A 427 -4.57 11.33 -9.18
CA VAL A 427 -3.95 12.60 -8.80
C VAL A 427 -5.00 13.51 -8.15
N ASN A 428 -4.65 14.06 -6.97
CA ASN A 428 -5.53 14.96 -6.24
C ASN A 428 -5.38 16.39 -6.75
N LEU A 429 -6.38 16.85 -7.50
CA LEU A 429 -6.43 18.20 -8.09
C LEU A 429 -7.45 19.10 -7.37
N TYR A 430 -7.71 18.85 -6.08
CA TYR A 430 -8.62 19.67 -5.26
C TYR A 430 -8.17 21.13 -5.19
N ARG A 431 -6.90 21.35 -4.89
CA ARG A 431 -6.24 22.66 -4.86
C ARG A 431 -5.00 22.62 -5.73
N MET A 432 -4.99 23.36 -6.83
CA MET A 432 -3.85 23.38 -7.74
C MET A 432 -2.58 23.96 -7.09
N ALA A 433 -2.73 24.79 -6.06
CA ALA A 433 -1.61 25.31 -5.26
C ALA A 433 -0.87 24.23 -4.43
N ASP A 434 -1.46 23.05 -4.23
CA ASP A 434 -0.80 21.91 -3.57
C ASP A 434 -0.04 21.01 -4.58
N MET A 435 -0.12 21.32 -5.89
CA MET A 435 0.37 20.48 -6.99
C MET A 435 1.40 21.21 -7.87
N PRO A 436 2.60 21.48 -7.35
CA PRO A 436 3.63 22.21 -8.11
C PRO A 436 4.11 21.40 -9.32
N ILE A 437 4.28 22.10 -10.45
CA ILE A 437 4.66 21.52 -11.75
C ILE A 437 6.03 20.84 -11.69
N TYR A 438 6.99 21.41 -10.93
CA TYR A 438 8.34 20.86 -10.82
C TYR A 438 8.40 19.47 -10.15
N GLN A 439 7.36 19.07 -9.38
CA GLN A 439 7.27 17.73 -8.78
C GLN A 439 6.54 16.73 -9.69
N MET A 440 5.83 17.19 -10.72
CA MET A 440 4.92 16.36 -11.52
C MET A 440 5.60 15.16 -12.17
N GLN A 441 6.79 15.37 -12.74
CA GLN A 441 7.53 14.31 -13.42
C GLN A 441 7.93 13.19 -12.46
N ALA A 442 8.53 13.54 -11.31
CA ALA A 442 8.91 12.57 -10.29
C ALA A 442 7.68 11.83 -9.73
N LEU A 443 6.57 12.54 -9.52
CA LEU A 443 5.32 11.93 -9.04
C LEU A 443 4.72 10.97 -10.09
N ALA A 444 4.75 11.34 -11.37
CA ALA A 444 4.30 10.46 -12.46
C ALA A 444 5.15 9.18 -12.56
N TYR A 445 6.46 9.29 -12.30
CA TYR A 445 7.35 8.14 -12.25
C TYR A 445 7.08 7.26 -11.02
N HIS A 446 6.79 7.85 -9.86
CA HIS A 446 6.44 7.13 -8.63
C HIS A 446 5.17 6.28 -8.79
N GLU A 447 4.08 6.91 -9.21
CA GLU A 447 2.77 6.26 -9.33
C GLU A 447 2.65 5.39 -10.60
N GLY A 448 3.32 5.81 -11.67
CA GLY A 448 3.27 5.18 -12.97
C GLY A 448 4.47 4.29 -13.27
N ILE A 449 5.21 4.69 -14.30
CA ILE A 449 6.37 3.98 -14.86
C ILE A 449 7.63 4.83 -14.63
N PRO A 450 8.70 4.23 -14.05
CA PRO A 450 8.91 2.84 -13.68
C PRO A 450 8.49 2.44 -12.25
N GLY A 451 7.60 3.21 -11.61
CA GLY A 451 7.21 3.07 -10.21
C GLY A 451 6.15 1.99 -9.95
N HIS A 452 5.11 2.38 -9.20
CA HIS A 452 4.08 1.46 -8.70
C HIS A 452 3.40 0.64 -9.79
N HIS A 453 3.01 1.28 -10.90
CA HIS A 453 2.36 0.53 -11.99
C HIS A 453 3.26 -0.57 -12.51
N MET A 454 4.51 -0.26 -12.83
CA MET A 454 5.43 -1.25 -13.36
C MET A 454 5.69 -2.39 -12.37
N GLN A 455 6.01 -2.07 -11.11
CA GLN A 455 6.29 -3.06 -10.07
C GLN A 455 5.11 -4.00 -9.85
N LEU A 456 3.93 -3.44 -9.62
CA LEU A 456 2.77 -4.18 -9.15
C LEU A 456 2.06 -4.93 -10.29
N ALA A 457 2.03 -4.37 -11.51
CA ALA A 457 1.49 -5.06 -12.67
C ALA A 457 2.40 -6.24 -13.08
N ILE A 458 3.72 -6.02 -13.15
CA ILE A 458 4.67 -7.13 -13.43
C ILE A 458 4.54 -8.23 -12.37
N ALA A 459 4.45 -7.88 -11.07
CA ALA A 459 4.29 -8.88 -10.01
C ALA A 459 3.06 -9.76 -10.23
N GLN A 460 1.93 -9.18 -10.63
CA GLN A 460 0.70 -9.91 -10.97
C GLN A 460 0.85 -10.82 -12.20
N GLU A 461 1.72 -10.43 -13.15
CA GLU A 461 1.95 -11.12 -14.41
C GLU A 461 3.02 -12.23 -14.32
N LEU A 462 3.72 -12.36 -13.18
CA LEU A 462 4.79 -13.36 -13.03
C LEU A 462 4.21 -14.77 -12.93
N ASP A 463 4.62 -15.63 -13.86
CA ASP A 463 4.37 -17.06 -13.80
C ASP A 463 5.37 -17.75 -12.86
N GLY A 464 4.94 -18.85 -12.23
CA GLY A 464 5.81 -19.69 -11.38
C GLY A 464 5.99 -19.19 -9.94
N LEU A 465 5.35 -18.06 -9.57
CA LEU A 465 5.25 -17.61 -8.18
C LEU A 465 3.85 -17.90 -7.62
N PRO A 466 3.73 -18.29 -6.35
CA PRO A 466 2.43 -18.47 -5.73
C PRO A 466 1.66 -17.14 -5.65
N LYS A 467 0.33 -17.24 -5.69
CA LYS A 467 -0.60 -16.09 -5.78
C LYS A 467 -0.40 -15.07 -4.66
N PHE A 468 -0.12 -15.51 -3.42
CA PHE A 468 0.08 -14.58 -2.31
C PHE A 468 1.26 -13.63 -2.53
N ARG A 469 2.31 -14.04 -3.25
CA ARG A 469 3.43 -13.17 -3.65
C ARG A 469 3.10 -12.26 -4.81
N ARG A 470 2.27 -12.73 -5.74
CA ARG A 470 1.86 -11.96 -6.93
C ARG A 470 0.89 -10.84 -6.58
N PHE A 471 0.00 -11.07 -5.63
CA PHE A 471 -1.05 -10.14 -5.21
C PHE A 471 -0.80 -9.50 -3.84
N GLY A 472 0.16 -10.01 -3.06
CA GLY A 472 0.61 -9.44 -1.81
C GLY A 472 1.45 -8.17 -1.97
N SER A 473 1.88 -7.59 -0.86
CA SER A 473 2.71 -6.38 -0.85
C SER A 473 3.36 -6.20 0.52
N TYR A 474 4.63 -5.78 0.49
CA TYR A 474 5.36 -5.30 1.66
C TYR A 474 5.54 -3.80 1.53
N THR A 475 5.05 -3.02 2.50
CA THR A 475 5.01 -1.56 2.39
C THR A 475 6.39 -0.96 2.09
N ALA A 476 7.44 -1.41 2.79
CA ALA A 476 8.81 -0.92 2.54
C ALA A 476 9.32 -1.24 1.13
N TYR A 477 8.97 -2.41 0.58
CA TYR A 477 9.35 -2.77 -0.78
C TYR A 477 8.55 -1.98 -1.82
N THR A 478 7.24 -1.88 -1.63
CA THR A 478 6.36 -1.18 -2.59
C THR A 478 6.66 0.32 -2.62
N GLU A 479 6.70 0.97 -1.46
CA GLU A 479 6.94 2.41 -1.36
C GLU A 479 8.42 2.77 -1.57
N GLY A 480 9.32 1.88 -1.13
CA GLY A 480 10.75 2.04 -1.39
C GLY A 480 11.08 1.97 -2.88
N TRP A 481 10.42 1.07 -3.63
CA TRP A 481 10.53 1.02 -5.08
C TRP A 481 9.95 2.27 -5.74
N GLY A 482 8.75 2.73 -5.34
CA GLY A 482 8.15 3.95 -5.84
C GLY A 482 9.09 5.15 -5.68
N LEU A 483 9.71 5.31 -4.51
CA LEU A 483 10.68 6.36 -4.26
C LEU A 483 12.00 6.16 -5.03
N TYR A 484 12.50 4.94 -5.14
CA TYR A 484 13.67 4.60 -5.94
C TYR A 484 13.45 4.89 -7.43
N SER A 485 12.24 4.64 -7.94
CA SER A 485 11.87 4.92 -9.33
C SER A 485 11.88 6.42 -9.69
N GLU A 486 11.87 7.31 -8.72
CA GLU A 486 12.06 8.74 -8.93
C GLU A 486 13.54 9.09 -9.22
N ILE A 487 14.50 8.30 -8.71
CA ILE A 487 15.94 8.52 -8.94
C ILE A 487 16.41 7.89 -10.25
N LEU A 488 15.94 6.69 -10.55
CA LEU A 488 16.40 5.90 -11.69
C LEU A 488 16.36 6.66 -13.04
N PRO A 489 15.32 7.48 -13.34
CA PRO A 489 15.28 8.28 -14.56
C PRO A 489 16.42 9.32 -14.68
N LYS A 490 17.04 9.72 -13.57
CA LYS A 490 18.21 10.59 -13.58
C LYS A 490 19.41 9.93 -14.27
N ASP A 491 19.60 8.63 -14.07
CA ASP A 491 20.71 7.86 -14.67
C ASP A 491 20.65 7.85 -16.22
N ILE A 492 19.48 8.07 -16.81
CA ILE A 492 19.27 8.16 -18.27
C ILE A 492 19.01 9.61 -18.76
N GLY A 493 19.16 10.61 -17.89
CA GLY A 493 19.03 12.02 -18.27
C GLY A 493 17.58 12.48 -18.51
N ALA A 494 16.58 11.81 -17.94
CA ALA A 494 15.17 12.17 -18.12
C ALA A 494 14.78 13.53 -17.49
N TYR A 495 15.50 13.98 -16.46
CA TYR A 495 15.32 15.31 -15.85
C TYR A 495 16.16 16.33 -16.61
N THR A 496 15.57 16.99 -17.61
CA THR A 496 16.27 17.94 -18.49
C THR A 496 16.27 19.38 -17.99
N ASP A 497 15.35 19.72 -17.07
CA ASP A 497 15.26 21.02 -16.41
C ASP A 497 15.75 20.89 -14.97
N PRO A 498 16.66 21.77 -14.50
CA PRO A 498 17.12 21.78 -13.10
C PRO A 498 15.97 21.83 -12.07
N TYR A 499 14.86 22.49 -12.38
CA TYR A 499 13.69 22.49 -11.51
C TYR A 499 13.00 21.13 -11.42
N GLN A 500 13.03 20.31 -12.47
CA GLN A 500 12.51 18.94 -12.43
C GLN A 500 13.40 18.05 -11.54
N ASP A 501 14.74 18.16 -11.62
CA ASP A 501 15.65 17.43 -10.71
C ASP A 501 15.52 17.94 -9.27
N PHE A 502 15.30 19.24 -9.08
CA PHE A 502 14.93 19.78 -7.78
C PHE A 502 13.60 19.21 -7.29
N GLY A 503 12.63 19.02 -8.17
CA GLY A 503 11.34 18.38 -7.89
C GLY A 503 11.49 16.94 -7.41
N ARG A 504 12.40 16.17 -8.03
CA ARG A 504 12.78 14.84 -7.55
C ARG A 504 13.36 14.89 -6.13
N LEU A 505 14.28 15.81 -5.86
CA LEU A 505 14.80 16.00 -4.51
C LEU A 505 13.74 16.48 -3.53
N ALA A 506 12.77 17.29 -3.97
CA ALA A 506 11.63 17.70 -3.14
C ALA A 506 10.75 16.50 -2.76
N MET A 507 10.56 15.54 -3.66
CA MET A 507 9.88 14.29 -3.36
C MET A 507 10.69 13.40 -2.41
N GLU A 508 12.00 13.32 -2.58
CA GLU A 508 12.89 12.53 -1.73
C GLU A 508 13.00 13.11 -0.31
N ILE A 509 13.21 14.43 -0.17
CA ILE A 509 13.31 15.08 1.15
C ILE A 509 11.99 14.98 1.92
N TRP A 510 10.86 15.05 1.23
CA TRP A 510 9.56 14.82 1.82
C TRP A 510 9.49 13.45 2.52
N ARG A 511 10.02 12.37 1.87
CA ARG A 511 10.05 11.02 2.42
C ARG A 511 11.12 10.85 3.51
N ALA A 512 12.23 11.57 3.42
CA ALA A 512 13.22 11.62 4.49
C ALA A 512 12.67 12.32 5.75
N ALA A 513 11.99 13.46 5.57
CA ALA A 513 11.34 14.18 6.66
C ALA A 513 10.23 13.37 7.33
N ARG A 514 9.54 12.45 6.61
CA ARG A 514 8.57 11.50 7.20
C ARG A 514 9.19 10.66 8.31
N LEU A 515 10.45 10.22 8.17
CA LEU A 515 11.13 9.45 9.23
C LEU A 515 11.24 10.26 10.52
N VAL A 516 11.47 11.57 10.39
CA VAL A 516 11.63 12.48 11.54
C VAL A 516 10.27 12.79 12.18
N VAL A 517 9.26 13.16 11.38
CA VAL A 517 7.97 13.61 11.93
C VAL A 517 7.12 12.45 12.43
N ASP A 518 7.12 11.27 11.79
CA ASP A 518 6.38 10.10 12.25
C ASP A 518 6.89 9.64 13.63
N THR A 519 8.22 9.47 13.75
CA THR A 519 8.85 9.13 15.04
C THR A 519 8.77 10.28 16.05
N GLY A 520 8.76 11.53 15.58
CA GLY A 520 8.52 12.72 16.39
C GLY A 520 7.16 12.67 17.07
N ILE A 521 6.10 12.45 16.30
CA ILE A 521 4.72 12.38 16.78
C ILE A 521 4.53 11.17 17.70
N HIS A 522 4.89 9.97 17.25
CA HIS A 522 4.49 8.72 17.92
C HIS A 522 5.43 8.29 19.05
N ALA A 523 6.72 8.64 19.00
CA ALA A 523 7.68 8.28 20.04
C ALA A 523 8.19 9.46 20.88
N LYS A 524 8.23 10.68 20.30
CA LYS A 524 8.81 11.86 20.98
C LYS A 524 7.76 12.90 21.42
N ARG A 525 6.47 12.58 21.24
CA ARG A 525 5.32 13.40 21.64
C ARG A 525 5.25 14.77 20.98
N TRP A 526 5.72 14.89 19.77
CA TRP A 526 5.50 16.10 18.97
C TRP A 526 4.01 16.29 18.74
N THR A 527 3.58 17.53 18.79
CA THR A 527 2.23 17.94 18.38
C THR A 527 2.11 17.95 16.87
N ARG A 528 0.89 17.93 16.38
CA ARG A 528 0.55 18.11 14.98
C ARG A 528 1.21 19.36 14.39
N GLU A 529 1.15 20.48 15.12
CA GLU A 529 1.70 21.78 14.71
C GLU A 529 3.22 21.78 14.64
N GLU A 530 3.92 21.17 15.61
CA GLU A 530 5.38 21.01 15.58
C GLU A 530 5.82 20.18 14.36
N ALA A 531 5.10 19.11 14.06
CA ALA A 531 5.40 18.27 12.91
C ALA A 531 5.12 19.00 11.57
N ILE A 532 4.04 19.76 11.46
CA ILE A 532 3.76 20.61 10.29
C ILE A 532 4.88 21.64 10.12
N GLN A 533 5.26 22.34 11.19
CA GLN A 533 6.32 23.34 11.13
C GLN A 533 7.66 22.73 10.68
N TYR A 534 8.01 21.53 11.18
CA TYR A 534 9.22 20.83 10.73
C TYR A 534 9.22 20.59 9.21
N LEU A 535 8.08 20.17 8.64
CA LEU A 535 7.96 19.99 7.18
C LEU A 535 8.12 21.32 6.42
N LEU A 536 7.51 22.39 6.92
CA LEU A 536 7.60 23.72 6.29
C LEU A 536 9.02 24.29 6.32
N ASP A 537 9.75 24.06 7.40
CA ASP A 537 11.13 24.55 7.56
C ASP A 537 12.13 23.76 6.70
N ASN A 538 11.85 22.48 6.44
CA ASN A 538 12.81 21.58 5.83
C ASN A 538 12.46 21.13 4.40
N THR A 539 11.27 21.47 3.87
CA THR A 539 10.84 21.04 2.54
C THR A 539 10.18 22.17 1.76
N PRO A 540 10.19 22.14 0.42
CA PRO A 540 9.52 23.16 -0.40
C PRO A 540 8.01 22.93 -0.55
N ASN A 541 7.43 21.95 0.16
CA ASN A 541 6.02 21.59 0.01
C ASN A 541 5.09 22.69 0.53
N PRO A 542 3.94 22.95 -0.14
CA PRO A 542 2.94 23.89 0.34
C PRO A 542 2.34 23.50 1.69
N GLU A 543 1.87 24.51 2.46
CA GLU A 543 1.31 24.29 3.79
C GLU A 543 0.12 23.32 3.78
N GLY A 544 -0.77 23.43 2.79
CA GLY A 544 -1.94 22.54 2.68
C GLY A 544 -1.54 21.08 2.52
N ASP A 545 -0.49 20.81 1.74
CA ASP A 545 0.06 19.47 1.56
C ASP A 545 0.75 18.97 2.84
N ALA A 546 1.54 19.81 3.51
CA ALA A 546 2.18 19.47 4.79
C ALA A 546 1.15 19.11 5.86
N ARG A 547 0.07 19.89 5.98
CA ARG A 547 -1.01 19.63 6.94
C ARG A 547 -1.70 18.29 6.69
N LYS A 548 -2.14 18.03 5.47
CA LYS A 548 -2.78 16.76 5.08
C LYS A 548 -1.86 15.56 5.34
N ALA A 549 -0.57 15.73 5.07
CA ALA A 549 0.42 14.67 5.29
C ALA A 549 0.59 14.35 6.78
N ILE A 550 0.75 15.35 7.63
CA ILE A 550 0.87 15.15 9.09
C ILE A 550 -0.42 14.53 9.65
N GLU A 551 -1.59 15.01 9.23
CA GLU A 551 -2.88 14.44 9.62
C GLU A 551 -3.00 12.95 9.22
N ARG A 552 -2.46 12.57 8.05
CA ARG A 552 -2.36 11.17 7.65
C ARG A 552 -1.41 10.37 8.56
N TYR A 553 -0.22 10.89 8.88
CA TYR A 553 0.75 10.14 9.69
C TYR A 553 0.21 9.91 11.10
N ILE A 554 -0.51 10.86 11.67
CA ILE A 554 -1.18 10.73 12.98
C ILE A 554 -2.13 9.52 13.01
N VAL A 555 -2.89 9.30 11.93
CA VAL A 555 -3.89 8.20 11.89
C VAL A 555 -3.35 6.88 11.34
N MET A 556 -2.09 6.87 10.87
CA MET A 556 -1.42 5.70 10.31
C MET A 556 0.01 5.56 10.87
N PRO A 557 0.17 5.27 12.18
CA PRO A 557 1.47 5.20 12.83
C PRO A 557 2.45 4.27 12.12
N GLY A 558 3.67 4.76 11.87
CA GLY A 558 4.75 4.00 11.24
C GLY A 558 4.68 3.89 9.72
N GLN A 559 3.50 4.04 9.09
CA GLN A 559 3.36 3.82 7.64
C GLN A 559 4.28 4.76 6.81
N ALA A 560 4.41 5.99 7.24
CA ALA A 560 5.21 7.00 6.54
C ALA A 560 6.71 6.69 6.51
N THR A 561 7.22 5.83 7.40
CA THR A 561 8.65 5.47 7.48
C THR A 561 9.08 4.48 6.40
N ALA A 562 8.16 3.71 5.83
CA ALA A 562 8.43 2.66 4.85
C ALA A 562 9.19 3.15 3.61
N TYR A 563 8.82 4.31 3.10
CA TYR A 563 9.31 4.89 1.84
C TYR A 563 10.84 5.00 1.80
N LYS A 564 11.38 5.78 2.73
CA LYS A 564 12.81 6.09 2.74
C LYS A 564 13.64 4.92 3.26
N ILE A 565 13.15 4.16 4.24
CA ILE A 565 13.82 2.94 4.71
C ILE A 565 13.90 1.91 3.59
N GLY A 566 12.80 1.68 2.87
CA GLY A 566 12.78 0.75 1.74
C GLY A 566 13.68 1.19 0.59
N MET A 567 13.62 2.47 0.20
CA MET A 567 14.50 3.03 -0.82
C MET A 567 15.98 2.87 -0.47
N ASN A 568 16.37 3.21 0.76
CA ASN A 568 17.77 3.09 1.20
C ASN A 568 18.26 1.64 1.06
N LYS A 569 17.41 0.65 1.37
CA LYS A 569 17.75 -0.76 1.20
C LYS A 569 17.88 -1.16 -0.27
N ILE A 570 17.01 -0.67 -1.14
CA ILE A 570 17.08 -0.93 -2.59
C ILE A 570 18.37 -0.33 -3.17
N VAL A 571 18.72 0.90 -2.78
CA VAL A 571 19.95 1.56 -3.22
C VAL A 571 21.20 0.80 -2.73
N GLU A 572 21.24 0.39 -1.46
CA GLU A 572 22.30 -0.44 -0.90
C GLU A 572 22.51 -1.73 -1.72
N LEU A 573 21.41 -2.44 -2.03
CA LEU A 573 21.47 -3.68 -2.81
C LEU A 573 21.92 -3.44 -4.25
N ARG A 574 21.45 -2.37 -4.88
CA ARG A 574 21.88 -1.97 -6.24
C ARG A 574 23.39 -1.68 -6.27
N ASP A 575 23.86 -0.88 -5.33
CA ASP A 575 25.25 -0.44 -5.30
C ASP A 575 26.17 -1.65 -5.04
N ARG A 576 25.79 -2.55 -4.13
CA ARG A 576 26.50 -3.82 -3.92
C ARG A 576 26.56 -4.67 -5.20
N ALA A 577 25.45 -4.80 -5.93
CA ALA A 577 25.41 -5.56 -7.19
C ALA A 577 26.20 -4.90 -8.34
N ARG A 578 26.45 -3.59 -8.27
CA ARG A 578 27.33 -2.89 -9.22
C ARG A 578 28.81 -3.08 -8.89
N ASP A 579 29.14 -3.26 -7.62
CA ASP A 579 30.51 -3.48 -7.14
C ASP A 579 30.98 -4.93 -7.31
N GLU A 580 30.07 -5.92 -7.33
CA GLU A 580 30.30 -7.34 -7.63
C GLU A 580 30.41 -7.61 -9.15
#